data_1a279be7b4d64cec9aff8ad45ffae156
#
_entry.id   1a279be7b4d64cec9aff8ad45ffae156
#
_cell.length_a   1.000
_cell.length_b   1.000
_cell.length_c   1.000
_cell.angle_alpha   90.00
_cell.angle_beta   90.00
_cell.angle_gamma   90.00
#
_symmetry.space_group_name_H-M   'P 1'
#
loop_
_entity.id
_entity.type
_entity.pdbx_description
1 polymer ?
#
loop_
_entity_poly.entity_id
_entity_poly.type
_entity_poly.pdbx_seq_one_letter_code
_entity_poly.pdbx_strand_id
1 'polypeptide(L)'
;MAVEERKTIYLCLAHMSEAGLEQKYVKEAFDTNWVVPLGPNVNAFEDDLKKFVGQDKEIVALSAGTAAVHLGLLACGVGPGDEVIVQSFTFCASSHPVTYLGATPVFVDSEADTWNMDPDLLEEAIKDRIAKTGKAPKAIVPVALYGMPYQIDRIMEIANRYNIPVVEDAAEGFGSRYNG
;
A
#
# COMPACT_ATOMS: atom_id res chain seq x y z
N MET A 1 -45.32 13.06 -6.30
CA MET A 1 -44.23 12.19 -6.74
C MET A 1 -43.62 11.60 -5.48
N ALA A 2 -43.69 10.29 -5.28
CA ALA A 2 -43.03 9.65 -4.15
C ALA A 2 -41.51 9.81 -4.33
N VAL A 3 -40.85 10.37 -3.33
CA VAL A 3 -39.38 10.41 -3.30
C VAL A 3 -38.94 8.96 -3.06
N GLU A 4 -38.34 8.35 -4.05
CA GLU A 4 -37.77 7.02 -3.92
C GLU A 4 -36.66 7.09 -2.85
N GLU A 5 -36.80 6.33 -1.78
CA GLU A 5 -35.90 6.33 -0.65
C GLU A 5 -34.54 5.75 -1.16
N ARG A 6 -33.53 6.60 -1.35
CA ARG A 6 -32.24 6.18 -1.84
C ARG A 6 -31.55 5.32 -0.78
N LYS A 7 -31.27 4.08 -1.12
CA LYS A 7 -30.50 3.17 -0.27
C LYS A 7 -29.09 3.75 -0.02
N THR A 8 -28.71 3.87 1.24
CA THR A 8 -27.33 4.28 1.58
C THR A 8 -26.34 3.23 1.11
N ILE A 9 -25.32 3.68 0.40
CA ILE A 9 -24.18 2.86 0.01
C ILE A 9 -23.04 3.21 0.96
N TYR A 10 -22.58 2.24 1.72
CA TYR A 10 -21.47 2.40 2.64
C TYR A 10 -20.15 2.11 1.89
N LEU A 11 -19.08 2.83 2.24
CA LEU A 11 -17.75 2.61 1.68
C LEU A 11 -17.24 1.20 1.98
N CYS A 12 -17.36 0.78 3.24
CA CYS A 12 -17.09 -0.60 3.67
C CYS A 12 -18.02 -0.95 4.84
N LEU A 13 -18.26 -2.23 5.01
CA LEU A 13 -18.99 -2.77 6.15
C LEU A 13 -18.06 -3.71 6.90
N ALA A 14 -17.88 -3.48 8.20
CA ALA A 14 -17.26 -4.47 9.06
C ALA A 14 -18.15 -5.72 9.09
N HIS A 15 -17.67 -6.81 8.55
CA HIS A 15 -18.42 -8.04 8.37
C HIS A 15 -17.55 -9.25 8.72
N MET A 16 -18.04 -10.08 9.65
CA MET A 16 -17.38 -11.34 9.99
C MET A 16 -17.77 -12.42 9.00
N SER A 17 -16.95 -13.46 8.87
CA SER A 17 -17.26 -14.59 8.01
C SER A 17 -18.49 -15.35 8.52
N GLU A 18 -19.38 -15.77 7.63
CA GLU A 18 -20.55 -16.60 8.00
C GLU A 18 -20.12 -17.95 8.58
N ALA A 19 -18.95 -18.43 8.20
CA ALA A 19 -18.38 -19.68 8.71
C ALA A 19 -17.76 -19.54 10.12
N GLY A 20 -17.69 -18.34 10.69
CA GLY A 20 -17.13 -18.08 12.02
C GLY A 20 -15.63 -18.37 12.14
N LEU A 21 -14.88 -18.24 11.04
CA LEU A 21 -13.46 -18.58 10.99
C LEU A 21 -12.62 -17.74 11.95
N GLU A 22 -12.95 -16.46 12.10
CA GLU A 22 -12.28 -15.54 13.01
C GLU A 22 -12.33 -16.06 14.46
N GLN A 23 -13.51 -16.45 14.91
CA GLN A 23 -13.72 -17.00 16.27
C GLN A 23 -12.99 -18.34 16.44
N LYS A 24 -12.97 -19.17 15.41
CA LYS A 24 -12.24 -20.44 15.42
C LYS A 24 -10.74 -20.21 15.63
N TYR A 25 -10.11 -19.33 14.87
CA TYR A 25 -8.68 -19.05 14.98
C TYR A 25 -8.31 -18.39 16.31
N VAL A 26 -9.14 -17.46 16.79
CA VAL A 26 -8.94 -16.86 18.12
C VAL A 26 -9.01 -17.92 19.21
N LYS A 27 -10.04 -18.78 19.17
CA LYS A 27 -10.17 -19.87 20.16
C LYS A 27 -8.99 -20.83 20.11
N GLU A 28 -8.55 -21.24 18.93
CA GLU A 28 -7.40 -22.14 18.75
C GLU A 28 -6.13 -21.53 19.33
N ALA A 29 -5.87 -20.23 19.10
CA ALA A 29 -4.71 -19.56 19.66
C ALA A 29 -4.70 -19.60 21.21
N PHE A 30 -5.85 -19.39 21.85
CA PHE A 30 -5.98 -19.49 23.30
C PHE A 30 -5.87 -20.93 23.81
N ASP A 31 -6.53 -21.89 23.18
CA ASP A 31 -6.52 -23.30 23.57
C ASP A 31 -5.10 -23.91 23.49
N THR A 32 -4.29 -23.43 22.58
CA THR A 32 -2.93 -23.93 22.33
C THR A 32 -1.82 -23.05 22.90
N ASN A 33 -2.18 -21.96 23.59
CA ASN A 33 -1.26 -20.94 24.14
C ASN A 33 -0.37 -20.22 23.12
N TRP A 34 -0.81 -20.12 21.85
CA TRP A 34 -0.14 -19.36 20.81
C TRP A 34 -0.66 -17.91 20.74
N VAL A 35 -0.73 -17.23 21.87
CA VAL A 35 -1.11 -15.80 21.97
C VAL A 35 0.16 -14.95 21.98
N VAL A 36 0.93 -15.04 20.90
CA VAL A 36 2.23 -14.37 20.71
C VAL A 36 2.37 -13.92 19.24
N PRO A 37 3.31 -13.03 18.90
CA PRO A 37 3.44 -12.47 17.54
C PRO A 37 4.09 -13.45 16.52
N LEU A 38 4.09 -14.73 16.82
CA LEU A 38 4.51 -15.82 15.92
C LEU A 38 3.68 -17.07 16.23
N GLY A 39 3.83 -18.10 15.40
CA GLY A 39 3.17 -19.37 15.61
C GLY A 39 2.41 -19.88 14.39
N PRO A 40 1.66 -20.98 14.53
CA PRO A 40 1.04 -21.66 13.40
C PRO A 40 0.13 -20.76 12.55
N ASN A 41 -0.66 -19.89 13.17
CA ASN A 41 -1.59 -19.00 12.45
C ASN A 41 -0.84 -17.92 11.64
N VAL A 42 0.27 -17.37 12.15
CA VAL A 42 1.09 -16.41 11.43
C VAL A 42 1.73 -17.08 10.21
N ASN A 43 2.34 -18.24 10.41
CA ASN A 43 2.99 -18.99 9.33
C ASN A 43 1.97 -19.40 8.25
N ALA A 44 0.78 -19.90 8.64
CA ALA A 44 -0.26 -20.27 7.71
C ALA A 44 -0.80 -19.05 6.93
N PHE A 45 -0.91 -17.90 7.57
CA PHE A 45 -1.30 -16.65 6.89
C PHE A 45 -0.28 -16.24 5.83
N GLU A 46 1.01 -16.25 6.15
CA GLU A 46 2.08 -15.95 5.19
C GLU A 46 2.10 -16.95 4.03
N ASP A 47 1.95 -18.24 4.30
CA ASP A 47 1.89 -19.31 3.31
C ASP A 47 0.68 -19.17 2.37
N ASP A 48 -0.49 -18.84 2.91
CA ASP A 48 -1.70 -18.67 2.11
C ASP A 48 -1.63 -17.41 1.24
N LEU A 49 -1.08 -16.31 1.73
CA LEU A 49 -0.80 -15.12 0.93
C LEU A 49 0.22 -15.42 -0.18
N LYS A 50 1.30 -16.18 0.13
CA LYS A 50 2.29 -16.59 -0.86
C LYS A 50 1.66 -17.42 -2.00
N LYS A 51 0.74 -18.32 -1.68
CA LYS A 51 -0.03 -19.06 -2.69
C LYS A 51 -0.89 -18.15 -3.56
N PHE A 52 -1.49 -17.12 -2.95
CA PHE A 52 -2.38 -16.19 -3.63
C PHE A 52 -1.64 -15.24 -4.58
N VAL A 53 -0.53 -14.64 -4.13
CA VAL A 53 0.21 -13.63 -4.92
C VAL A 53 1.26 -14.23 -5.87
N GLY A 54 1.63 -15.49 -5.68
CA GLY A 54 2.64 -16.19 -6.48
C GLY A 54 3.77 -16.77 -5.64
N GLN A 55 4.16 -17.99 -5.94
CA GLN A 55 5.14 -18.77 -5.16
C GLN A 55 6.56 -18.19 -5.19
N ASP A 56 6.83 -17.28 -6.12
CA ASP A 56 8.11 -16.57 -6.27
C ASP A 56 8.24 -15.34 -5.37
N LYS A 57 7.21 -15.03 -4.59
CA LYS A 57 7.17 -13.88 -3.67
C LYS A 57 7.45 -14.34 -2.24
N GLU A 58 8.07 -13.47 -1.46
CA GLU A 58 8.20 -13.65 -0.02
C GLU A 58 7.20 -12.76 0.72
N ILE A 59 6.59 -13.32 1.75
CA ILE A 59 5.54 -12.66 2.54
C ILE A 59 6.03 -12.54 3.98
N VAL A 60 5.78 -11.38 4.57
CA VAL A 60 6.06 -11.11 5.99
C VAL A 60 4.82 -10.49 6.61
N ALA A 61 4.25 -11.16 7.59
CA ALA A 61 3.13 -10.62 8.35
C ALA A 61 3.60 -9.56 9.35
N LEU A 62 2.93 -8.40 9.33
CA LEU A 62 3.20 -7.28 10.23
C LEU A 62 1.93 -6.88 10.98
N SER A 63 2.07 -6.03 11.99
CA SER A 63 0.95 -5.60 12.84
C SER A 63 -0.06 -4.69 12.15
N ALA A 64 0.36 -3.99 11.09
CA ALA A 64 -0.50 -3.05 10.35
C ALA A 64 0.12 -2.68 9.00
N GLY A 65 -0.70 -2.22 8.04
CA GLY A 65 -0.25 -1.68 6.75
C GLY A 65 0.72 -0.50 6.90
N THR A 66 0.51 0.37 7.88
CA THR A 66 1.47 1.46 8.21
C THR A 66 2.87 0.92 8.52
N ALA A 67 2.95 -0.19 9.26
CA ALA A 67 4.22 -0.86 9.56
C ALA A 67 4.83 -1.48 8.30
N ALA A 68 4.00 -1.99 7.39
CA ALA A 68 4.45 -2.56 6.12
C ALA A 68 5.08 -1.48 5.21
N VAL A 69 4.42 -0.34 5.04
CA VAL A 69 4.98 0.80 4.28
C VAL A 69 6.27 1.30 4.92
N HIS A 70 6.31 1.43 6.26
CA HIS A 70 7.51 1.83 6.99
C HIS A 70 8.68 0.88 6.73
N LEU A 71 8.46 -0.43 6.84
CA LEU A 71 9.50 -1.44 6.62
C LEU A 71 9.93 -1.47 5.14
N GLY A 72 8.99 -1.32 4.20
CA GLY A 72 9.29 -1.23 2.77
C GLY A 72 10.20 -0.04 2.44
N LEU A 73 9.89 1.14 2.97
CA LEU A 73 10.71 2.32 2.79
C LEU A 73 12.09 2.18 3.44
N LEU A 74 12.16 1.57 4.63
CA LEU A 74 13.44 1.27 5.29
C LEU A 74 14.29 0.32 4.45
N ALA A 75 13.68 -0.71 3.85
CA ALA A 75 14.36 -1.66 2.95
C ALA A 75 14.88 -0.98 1.67
N CYS A 76 14.21 0.08 1.20
CA CYS A 76 14.70 0.94 0.12
C CYS A 76 15.82 1.88 0.55
N GLY A 77 16.21 1.86 1.82
CA GLY A 77 17.26 2.71 2.38
C GLY A 77 16.86 4.17 2.54
N VAL A 78 15.57 4.45 2.73
CA VAL A 78 15.05 5.79 3.03
C VAL A 78 15.50 6.21 4.43
N GLY A 79 15.98 7.44 4.57
CA GLY A 79 16.44 7.99 5.82
C GLY A 79 16.40 9.52 5.89
N PRO A 80 16.99 10.11 6.94
CA PRO A 80 16.96 11.56 7.12
C PRO A 80 17.58 12.32 5.94
N GLY A 81 16.86 13.34 5.46
CA GLY A 81 17.27 14.18 4.34
C GLY A 81 16.98 13.59 2.95
N ASP A 82 16.36 12.42 2.89
CA ASP A 82 15.81 11.88 1.64
C ASP A 82 14.41 12.45 1.36
N GLU A 83 13.98 12.33 0.12
CA GLU A 83 12.62 12.65 -0.32
C GLU A 83 11.96 11.38 -0.87
N VAL A 84 10.65 11.23 -0.60
CA VAL A 84 9.84 10.14 -1.11
C VAL A 84 8.61 10.72 -1.79
N ILE A 85 8.35 10.32 -3.04
CA ILE A 85 7.12 10.73 -3.72
C ILE A 85 5.96 9.88 -3.25
N VAL A 86 4.86 10.54 -2.87
CA VAL A 86 3.64 9.90 -2.35
C VAL A 86 2.42 10.47 -3.07
N GLN A 87 1.45 9.64 -3.36
CA GLN A 87 0.14 10.07 -3.84
C GLN A 87 -0.52 11.00 -2.82
N SER A 88 -1.11 12.11 -3.28
CA SER A 88 -1.76 13.09 -2.38
C SER A 88 -3.12 12.61 -1.87
N PHE A 89 -3.90 11.98 -2.74
CA PHE A 89 -5.20 11.43 -2.42
C PHE A 89 -5.06 10.00 -1.91
N THR A 90 -4.86 9.85 -0.62
CA THR A 90 -4.68 8.57 0.07
C THR A 90 -4.93 8.69 1.57
N PHE A 91 -5.00 7.57 2.25
CA PHE A 91 -4.95 7.53 3.71
C PHE A 91 -3.55 7.92 4.22
N CYS A 92 -3.49 8.60 5.34
CA CYS A 92 -2.23 9.14 5.87
C CYS A 92 -1.14 8.09 6.17
N ALA A 93 -1.50 6.81 6.25
CA ALA A 93 -0.56 5.71 6.45
C ALA A 93 0.42 5.53 5.29
N SER A 94 0.12 6.04 4.09
CA SER A 94 1.07 6.01 2.96
C SER A 94 2.19 7.05 3.12
N SER A 95 1.93 8.18 3.79
CA SER A 95 2.87 9.31 3.93
C SER A 95 3.55 9.40 5.30
N HIS A 96 2.86 9.06 6.38
CA HIS A 96 3.42 9.16 7.74
C HIS A 96 4.72 8.37 7.92
N PRO A 97 4.87 7.13 7.40
CA PRO A 97 6.11 6.36 7.52
C PRO A 97 7.33 7.05 6.92
N VAL A 98 7.15 7.90 5.91
CA VAL A 98 8.22 8.73 5.36
C VAL A 98 8.79 9.65 6.44
N THR A 99 7.89 10.30 7.20
CA THR A 99 8.31 11.22 8.28
C THR A 99 8.91 10.47 9.47
N TYR A 100 8.49 9.23 9.75
CA TYR A 100 9.10 8.40 10.80
C TYR A 100 10.58 8.12 10.53
N LEU A 101 10.97 8.06 9.24
CA LEU A 101 12.34 7.86 8.81
C LEU A 101 13.15 9.17 8.73
N GLY A 102 12.55 10.31 9.09
CA GLY A 102 13.18 11.63 8.97
C GLY A 102 13.30 12.12 7.53
N ALA A 103 12.61 11.49 6.59
CA ALA A 103 12.52 11.89 5.20
C ALA A 103 11.34 12.86 4.97
N THR A 104 11.32 13.48 3.80
CA THR A 104 10.29 14.45 3.41
C THR A 104 9.36 13.84 2.34
N PRO A 105 8.04 13.77 2.58
CA PRO A 105 7.09 13.37 1.55
C PRO A 105 6.93 14.50 0.51
N VAL A 106 6.97 14.13 -0.76
CA VAL A 106 6.67 14.98 -1.91
C VAL A 106 5.37 14.49 -2.52
N PHE A 107 4.32 15.29 -2.43
CA PHE A 107 2.99 14.87 -2.87
C PHE A 107 2.80 15.11 -4.35
N VAL A 108 2.22 14.13 -5.03
CA VAL A 108 1.80 14.16 -6.42
C VAL A 108 0.29 14.01 -6.50
N ASP A 109 -0.36 14.82 -7.30
CA ASP A 109 -1.80 14.82 -7.45
C ASP A 109 -2.31 13.65 -8.29
N SER A 110 -3.63 13.48 -8.33
CA SER A 110 -4.33 12.39 -8.98
C SER A 110 -4.64 12.69 -10.43
N GLU A 111 -4.61 11.66 -11.28
CA GLU A 111 -5.20 11.74 -12.61
C GLU A 111 -6.74 11.51 -12.56
N ALA A 112 -7.44 11.90 -13.63
CA ALA A 112 -8.90 12.02 -13.60
C ALA A 112 -9.66 10.70 -13.77
N ASP A 113 -9.02 9.65 -14.28
CA ASP A 113 -9.72 8.40 -14.63
C ASP A 113 -9.85 7.46 -13.45
N THR A 114 -8.76 7.24 -12.70
CA THR A 114 -8.73 6.32 -11.55
C THR A 114 -8.60 7.03 -10.21
N TRP A 115 -8.29 8.33 -10.22
CA TRP A 115 -8.00 9.15 -9.03
C TRP A 115 -6.75 8.71 -8.26
N ASN A 116 -5.93 7.88 -8.87
CA ASN A 116 -4.63 7.50 -8.36
C ASN A 116 -3.54 8.45 -8.86
N MET A 117 -2.29 8.22 -8.45
CA MET A 117 -1.13 9.05 -8.81
C MET A 117 -1.05 9.31 -10.32
N ASP A 118 -0.97 10.59 -10.70
CA ASP A 118 -0.78 11.00 -12.09
C ASP A 118 0.67 10.70 -12.53
N PRO A 119 0.88 9.86 -13.57
CA PRO A 119 2.23 9.54 -14.04
C PRO A 119 2.98 10.72 -14.65
N ASP A 120 2.27 11.68 -15.28
CA ASP A 120 2.91 12.85 -15.89
C ASP A 120 3.40 13.79 -14.78
N LEU A 121 2.59 14.02 -13.75
CA LEU A 121 2.97 14.80 -12.58
C LEU A 121 4.06 14.09 -11.75
N LEU A 122 4.06 12.76 -11.71
CA LEU A 122 5.15 11.99 -11.11
C LEU A 122 6.49 12.31 -11.77
N GLU A 123 6.54 12.24 -13.10
CA GLU A 123 7.79 12.52 -13.82
C GLU A 123 8.22 13.98 -13.66
N GLU A 124 7.25 14.92 -13.67
CA GLU A 124 7.52 16.34 -13.41
C GLU A 124 8.10 16.54 -12.00
N ALA A 125 7.51 15.91 -10.97
CA ALA A 125 8.00 15.99 -9.61
C ALA A 125 9.43 15.44 -9.49
N ILE A 126 9.75 14.30 -10.11
CA ILE A 126 11.11 13.74 -10.11
C ILE A 126 12.11 14.75 -10.71
N LYS A 127 11.79 15.33 -11.88
CA LYS A 127 12.64 16.32 -12.55
C LYS A 127 12.84 17.57 -11.70
N ASP A 128 11.76 18.08 -11.10
CA ASP A 128 11.80 19.24 -10.20
C ASP A 128 12.70 19.00 -9.00
N ARG A 129 12.55 17.81 -8.34
CA ARG A 129 13.36 17.47 -7.17
C ARG A 129 14.84 17.33 -7.53
N ILE A 130 15.16 16.65 -8.63
CA ILE A 130 16.54 16.56 -9.11
C ILE A 130 17.13 17.95 -9.37
N ALA A 131 16.38 18.83 -10.04
CA ALA A 131 16.84 20.19 -10.33
C ALA A 131 17.07 21.03 -9.06
N LYS A 132 16.22 20.88 -8.02
CA LYS A 132 16.27 21.67 -6.80
C LYS A 132 17.25 21.13 -5.75
N THR A 133 17.38 19.82 -5.65
CA THR A 133 18.15 19.16 -4.58
C THR A 133 19.44 18.51 -5.07
N GLY A 134 19.58 18.32 -6.39
CA GLY A 134 20.68 17.55 -6.99
C GLY A 134 20.56 16.04 -6.79
N LYS A 135 19.45 15.55 -6.23
CA LYS A 135 19.21 14.14 -5.95
C LYS A 135 17.85 13.69 -6.47
N ALA A 136 17.77 12.45 -6.96
CA ALA A 136 16.47 11.82 -7.22
C ALA A 136 15.78 11.46 -5.90
N PRO A 137 14.44 11.49 -5.85
CA PRO A 137 13.67 10.91 -4.73
C PRO A 137 14.09 9.48 -4.46
N LYS A 138 14.06 9.06 -3.19
CA LYS A 138 14.59 7.78 -2.75
C LYS A 138 13.63 6.62 -3.01
N ALA A 139 12.33 6.89 -3.02
CA ALA A 139 11.27 5.91 -3.33
C ALA A 139 10.02 6.61 -3.88
N ILE A 140 9.14 5.84 -4.48
CA ILE A 140 7.80 6.25 -4.92
C ILE A 140 6.78 5.35 -4.21
N VAL A 141 5.71 5.94 -3.65
CA VAL A 141 4.62 5.23 -2.99
C VAL A 141 3.31 5.51 -3.75
N PRO A 142 3.00 4.75 -4.80
CA PRO A 142 1.67 4.76 -5.41
C PRO A 142 0.70 3.96 -4.54
N VAL A 143 -0.59 4.26 -4.66
CA VAL A 143 -1.65 3.63 -3.89
C VAL A 143 -2.72 3.09 -4.84
N ALA A 144 -3.24 1.90 -4.58
CA ALA A 144 -4.43 1.37 -5.25
C ALA A 144 -5.68 1.81 -4.47
N LEU A 145 -6.00 3.10 -4.52
CA LEU A 145 -7.04 3.73 -3.71
C LEU A 145 -8.42 3.16 -4.03
N TYR A 146 -9.17 2.80 -2.99
CA TYR A 146 -10.49 2.17 -3.07
C TYR A 146 -10.51 0.88 -3.93
N GLY A 147 -9.37 0.21 -4.06
CA GLY A 147 -9.23 -1.03 -4.82
C GLY A 147 -9.05 -0.83 -6.33
N MET A 148 -8.96 0.42 -6.80
CA MET A 148 -8.68 0.71 -8.20
C MET A 148 -7.18 0.68 -8.46
N PRO A 149 -6.67 -0.20 -9.35
CA PRO A 149 -5.27 -0.18 -9.73
C PRO A 149 -4.89 1.16 -10.38
N TYR A 150 -3.74 1.68 -10.01
CA TYR A 150 -3.14 2.85 -10.67
C TYR A 150 -2.56 2.46 -12.05
N GLN A 151 -2.08 3.42 -12.83
CA GLN A 151 -1.45 3.17 -14.14
C GLN A 151 -0.06 2.51 -13.95
N ILE A 152 -0.05 1.24 -13.57
CA ILE A 152 1.15 0.48 -13.14
C ILE A 152 2.25 0.54 -14.19
N ASP A 153 1.94 0.27 -15.46
CA ASP A 153 2.93 0.24 -16.54
C ASP A 153 3.65 1.58 -16.68
N ARG A 154 2.92 2.69 -16.64
CA ARG A 154 3.49 4.04 -16.75
C ARG A 154 4.33 4.42 -15.55
N ILE A 155 3.82 4.16 -14.33
CA ILE A 155 4.55 4.43 -13.09
C ILE A 155 5.86 3.62 -13.06
N MET A 156 5.81 2.33 -13.40
CA MET A 156 6.99 1.46 -13.40
C MET A 156 7.99 1.85 -14.50
N GLU A 157 7.53 2.26 -15.68
CA GLU A 157 8.42 2.78 -16.73
C GLU A 157 9.19 4.01 -16.23
N ILE A 158 8.51 4.97 -15.60
CA ILE A 158 9.13 6.16 -15.03
C ILE A 158 10.10 5.79 -13.90
N ALA A 159 9.66 4.99 -12.96
CA ALA A 159 10.47 4.55 -11.83
C ALA A 159 11.79 3.87 -12.29
N ASN A 160 11.68 2.98 -13.28
CA ASN A 160 12.84 2.30 -13.87
C ASN A 160 13.78 3.27 -14.61
N ARG A 161 13.23 4.25 -15.33
CA ARG A 161 14.03 5.27 -16.05
C ARG A 161 14.91 6.07 -15.11
N TYR A 162 14.42 6.39 -13.92
CA TYR A 162 15.15 7.14 -12.91
C TYR A 162 15.83 6.25 -11.85
N ASN A 163 15.71 4.93 -11.97
CA ASN A 163 16.23 3.95 -11.01
C ASN A 163 15.75 4.20 -9.58
N ILE A 164 14.45 4.47 -9.43
CA ILE A 164 13.81 4.74 -8.14
C ILE A 164 12.95 3.51 -7.77
N PRO A 165 13.12 2.92 -6.57
CA PRO A 165 12.30 1.80 -6.13
C PRO A 165 10.85 2.25 -5.86
N VAL A 166 9.90 1.32 -6.08
CA VAL A 166 8.48 1.52 -5.81
C VAL A 166 8.06 0.68 -4.61
N VAL A 167 7.39 1.30 -3.66
CA VAL A 167 6.72 0.66 -2.53
C VAL A 167 5.23 0.85 -2.72
N GLU A 168 4.54 -0.16 -3.23
CA GLU A 168 3.10 -0.10 -3.48
C GLU A 168 2.32 -0.18 -2.16
N ASP A 169 1.43 0.78 -1.92
CA ASP A 169 0.41 0.68 -0.87
C ASP A 169 -0.87 0.07 -1.46
N ALA A 170 -1.03 -1.22 -1.27
CA ALA A 170 -2.16 -2.00 -1.75
C ALA A 170 -3.16 -2.33 -0.62
N ALA A 171 -3.26 -1.50 0.42
CA ALA A 171 -4.14 -1.75 1.55
C ALA A 171 -5.61 -2.00 1.14
N GLU A 172 -6.07 -1.37 0.08
CA GLU A 172 -7.41 -1.54 -0.48
C GLU A 172 -7.40 -2.34 -1.80
N GLY A 173 -6.22 -2.58 -2.37
CA GLY A 173 -6.03 -3.21 -3.69
C GLY A 173 -5.95 -4.74 -3.68
N PHE A 174 -5.99 -5.39 -2.50
CA PHE A 174 -5.82 -6.83 -2.40
C PHE A 174 -6.94 -7.59 -3.15
N GLY A 175 -6.55 -8.38 -4.14
CA GLY A 175 -7.47 -9.11 -5.02
C GLY A 175 -7.85 -8.36 -6.29
N SER A 176 -7.56 -7.06 -6.42
CA SER A 176 -7.70 -6.32 -7.66
C SER A 176 -6.74 -6.85 -8.72
N ARG A 177 -7.13 -6.73 -9.99
CA ARG A 177 -6.32 -7.18 -11.12
C ARG A 177 -6.07 -6.03 -12.08
N TYR A 178 -4.89 -6.02 -12.65
CA TYR A 178 -4.48 -5.07 -13.69
C TYR A 178 -4.23 -5.84 -14.99
N ASN A 179 -4.89 -5.42 -16.07
CA ASN A 179 -4.79 -6.05 -17.41
C ASN A 179 -5.17 -7.57 -17.45
N GLY A 180 -5.99 -8.02 -16.53
CA GLY A 180 -6.54 -9.38 -16.51
C GLY A 180 -6.06 -10.21 -15.34
#